data_3615cf275ef4bc70327f5ae2e0302590
#
_entry.id   3615cf275ef4bc70327f5ae2e0302590
#
_cell.length_a   1.000
_cell.length_b   1.000
_cell.length_c   1.000
_cell.angle_alpha   90.00
_cell.angle_beta   90.00
_cell.angle_gamma   90.00
#
_symmetry.space_group_name_H-M   'P 1'
#
loop_
_entity.id
_entity.type
_entity.pdbx_description
1 polymer ?
#
loop_
_entity_poly.entity_id
_entity_poly.type
_entity_poly.pdbx_seq_one_letter_code
_entity_poly.pdbx_strand_id
1 'polypeptide(L)'
;MIINLTYYHVAKDVPEDTPDIAVVIDVLRATTTISWALKNGADSIQVFADLNLLKESAIKWQAEKRLMLGERGGKKIEGFDLGNSPLSVTKKVVNGKRLFTVSYTHLTLPTKRSV
;
A
#
# COMPACT_ATOMS: atom_id res chain seq x y z
N MET A 1 15.54 27.91 13.71
CA MET A 1 14.79 27.26 12.64
C MET A 1 13.30 27.34 12.96
N ILE A 2 12.49 27.70 11.98
CA ILE A 2 11.04 27.76 12.14
C ILE A 2 10.46 26.64 11.29
N ILE A 3 9.62 25.79 11.91
CA ILE A 3 8.91 24.73 11.21
C ILE A 3 7.43 25.06 11.26
N ASN A 4 6.82 25.16 10.07
CA ASN A 4 5.39 25.32 9.95
C ASN A 4 4.77 23.95 9.66
N LEU A 5 3.86 23.54 10.54
CA LEU A 5 3.18 22.24 10.42
C LEU A 5 1.69 22.47 10.16
N THR A 6 1.19 21.85 9.11
CA THR A 6 -0.24 21.86 8.81
C THR A 6 -0.72 20.43 8.73
N TYR A 7 -1.88 20.17 9.31
CA TYR A 7 -2.48 18.86 9.38
C TYR A 7 -3.79 18.83 8.61
N TYR A 8 -3.97 17.78 7.81
CA TYR A 8 -5.19 17.57 7.01
C TYR A 8 -5.78 16.20 7.28
N HIS A 9 -7.08 16.13 7.51
CA HIS A 9 -7.79 14.86 7.75
C HIS A 9 -8.02 14.06 6.48
N VAL A 10 -8.18 14.75 5.36
CA VAL A 10 -8.50 14.10 4.07
C VAL A 10 -7.62 14.68 2.97
N ALA A 11 -7.26 13.82 2.04
CA ALA A 11 -6.35 14.19 0.97
C ALA A 11 -6.85 15.35 0.10
N LYS A 12 -8.15 15.43 -0.13
CA LYS A 12 -8.74 16.49 -0.95
C LYS A 12 -8.58 17.89 -0.38
N ASP A 13 -8.31 17.99 0.92
CA ASP A 13 -8.14 19.29 1.58
C ASP A 13 -6.68 19.77 1.52
N VAL A 14 -5.77 18.94 1.02
CA VAL A 14 -4.37 19.31 0.86
C VAL A 14 -4.24 20.29 -0.30
N PRO A 15 -3.67 21.50 -0.08
CA PRO A 15 -3.46 22.46 -1.14
C PRO A 15 -2.54 21.91 -2.24
N GLU A 16 -2.65 22.48 -3.42
CA GLU A 16 -1.78 22.11 -4.54
C GLU A 16 -0.34 22.58 -4.35
N ASP A 17 -0.09 23.45 -3.40
CA ASP A 17 1.26 23.93 -3.09
C ASP A 17 2.13 22.77 -2.62
N THR A 18 3.33 22.71 -3.15
CA THR A 18 4.27 21.65 -2.79
C THR A 18 4.92 21.96 -1.44
N PRO A 19 4.71 21.15 -0.43
CA PRO A 19 5.42 21.30 0.84
C PRO A 19 6.86 20.81 0.71
N ASP A 20 7.72 21.25 1.60
CA ASP A 20 9.09 20.74 1.67
C ASP A 20 9.10 19.27 2.09
N ILE A 21 8.25 18.93 3.04
CA ILE A 21 8.09 17.54 3.52
C ILE A 21 6.61 17.28 3.71
N ALA A 22 6.16 16.15 3.18
CA ALA A 22 4.81 15.66 3.40
C ALA A 22 4.86 14.30 4.11
N VAL A 23 4.11 14.18 5.20
CA VAL A 23 3.99 12.93 5.94
C VAL A 23 2.58 12.38 5.77
N VAL A 24 2.48 11.20 5.20
CA VAL A 24 1.21 10.49 5.02
C VAL A 24 1.05 9.50 6.15
N ILE A 25 -0.08 9.61 6.86
CA ILE A 25 -0.38 8.73 7.98
C ILE A 25 -1.60 7.89 7.62
N ASP A 26 -1.38 6.60 7.45
CA ASP A 26 -2.43 5.63 7.21
C ASP A 26 -2.20 4.45 8.17
N VAL A 27 -2.86 4.47 9.31
CA VAL A 27 -2.66 3.46 10.35
C VAL A 27 -3.52 2.23 10.12
N LEU A 28 -4.74 2.43 9.66
CA LEU A 28 -5.71 1.36 9.45
C LEU A 28 -6.15 1.35 7.98
N ARG A 29 -6.01 0.25 7.24
CA ARG A 29 -5.44 -1.05 7.69
C ARG A 29 -4.20 -1.38 6.88
N ALA A 30 -3.98 -0.65 5.77
CA ALA A 30 -2.93 -0.96 4.80
C ALA A 30 -1.53 -0.96 5.43
N THR A 31 -1.18 0.10 6.13
CA THR A 31 0.15 0.21 6.73
C THR A 31 0.38 -0.85 7.79
N THR A 32 -0.63 -1.16 8.60
CA THR A 32 -0.53 -2.23 9.61
C THR A 32 -0.32 -3.58 8.94
N THR A 33 -1.07 -3.86 7.88
CA THR A 33 -0.94 -5.12 7.13
C THR A 33 0.45 -5.25 6.51
N ILE A 34 0.97 -4.19 5.93
CA ILE A 34 2.33 -4.16 5.36
C ILE A 34 3.37 -4.46 6.43
N SER A 35 3.27 -3.81 7.59
CA SER A 35 4.21 -4.00 8.67
C SER A 35 4.20 -5.45 9.18
N TRP A 36 3.02 -6.05 9.35
CA TRP A 36 2.89 -7.44 9.76
C TRP A 36 3.43 -8.41 8.71
N ALA A 37 3.18 -8.13 7.43
CA ALA A 37 3.70 -8.97 6.35
C ALA A 37 5.22 -8.99 6.34
N LEU A 38 5.84 -7.83 6.46
CA LEU A 38 7.31 -7.73 6.52
C LEU A 38 7.86 -8.43 7.75
N LYS A 39 7.23 -8.24 8.91
CA LYS A 39 7.63 -8.94 10.14
C LYS A 39 7.55 -10.45 9.99
N ASN A 40 6.55 -10.92 9.27
CA ASN A 40 6.31 -12.35 9.06
C ASN A 40 7.11 -12.94 7.90
N GLY A 41 8.05 -12.19 7.34
CA GLY A 41 9.03 -12.71 6.40
C GLY A 41 8.70 -12.51 4.92
N ALA A 42 7.78 -11.62 4.59
CA ALA A 42 7.59 -11.24 3.19
C ALA A 42 8.90 -10.69 2.63
N ASP A 43 9.25 -11.13 1.42
CA ASP A 43 10.48 -10.71 0.76
C ASP A 43 10.44 -9.22 0.43
N SER A 44 9.34 -8.78 -0.13
CA SER A 44 9.14 -7.38 -0.49
C SER A 44 7.65 -7.10 -0.67
N ILE A 45 7.28 -5.83 -0.58
CA ILE A 45 5.91 -5.37 -0.82
C ILE A 45 5.95 -4.19 -1.76
N GLN A 46 5.16 -4.27 -2.82
CA GLN A 46 4.99 -3.17 -3.76
C GLN A 46 3.55 -2.67 -3.69
N VAL A 47 3.39 -1.36 -3.53
CA VAL A 47 2.08 -0.73 -3.36
C VAL A 47 1.70 -0.02 -4.66
N PHE A 48 0.44 -0.20 -5.06
CA PHE A 48 -0.10 0.39 -6.27
C PHE A 48 -1.37 1.18 -5.95
N ALA A 49 -1.56 2.29 -6.63
CA ALA A 49 -2.82 3.03 -6.62
C ALA A 49 -3.77 2.51 -7.70
N ASP A 50 -3.25 1.88 -8.73
CA ASP A 50 -3.99 1.40 -9.90
C ASP A 50 -3.99 -0.12 -9.93
N LEU A 51 -5.19 -0.70 -10.01
CA LEU A 51 -5.38 -2.14 -10.03
C LEU A 51 -4.77 -2.81 -11.26
N ASN A 52 -4.86 -2.16 -12.42
CA ASN A 52 -4.33 -2.70 -13.66
C ASN A 52 -2.80 -2.75 -13.63
N LEU A 53 -2.17 -1.70 -13.13
CA LEU A 53 -0.71 -1.67 -12.96
C LEU A 53 -0.24 -2.75 -11.99
N LEU A 54 -1.00 -2.99 -10.93
CA LEU A 54 -0.69 -4.07 -10.00
C LEU A 54 -0.70 -5.42 -10.71
N LYS A 55 -1.75 -5.70 -11.46
CA LYS A 55 -1.89 -6.98 -12.18
C LYS A 55 -0.78 -7.16 -13.21
N GLU A 56 -0.45 -6.13 -13.96
CA GLU A 56 0.64 -6.19 -14.92
C GLU A 56 2.00 -6.47 -14.27
N SER A 57 2.24 -5.88 -13.12
CA SER A 57 3.49 -6.11 -12.38
C SER A 57 3.53 -7.50 -11.76
N ALA A 58 2.41 -7.95 -11.19
CA ALA A 58 2.36 -9.23 -10.52
C ALA A 58 2.52 -10.41 -11.48
N ILE A 59 1.97 -10.32 -12.68
CA ILE A 59 2.02 -11.41 -13.67
C ILE A 59 3.44 -11.74 -14.11
N LYS A 60 4.38 -10.83 -13.93
CA LYS A 60 5.80 -11.05 -14.27
C LYS A 60 6.49 -11.99 -13.29
N TRP A 61 5.84 -12.32 -12.18
CA TRP A 61 6.36 -13.19 -11.13
C TRP A 61 5.65 -14.52 -11.12
N GLN A 62 6.37 -15.58 -10.78
CA GLN A 62 5.78 -16.91 -10.65
C GLN A 62 4.67 -16.91 -9.59
N ALA A 63 3.57 -17.58 -9.89
CA ALA A 63 2.40 -17.60 -9.01
C ALA A 63 2.74 -18.09 -7.59
N GLU A 64 3.64 -19.05 -7.47
CA GLU A 64 4.04 -19.59 -6.17
C GLU A 64 4.86 -18.64 -5.32
N LYS A 65 5.43 -17.61 -5.93
CA LYS A 65 6.34 -16.66 -5.25
C LYS A 65 5.73 -15.31 -5.02
N ARG A 66 4.45 -15.14 -5.35
CA ARG A 66 3.78 -13.85 -5.23
C ARG A 66 2.44 -13.98 -4.54
N LEU A 67 1.99 -12.88 -3.94
CA LEU A 67 0.63 -12.74 -3.42
C LEU A 67 0.09 -11.38 -3.81
N MET A 68 -1.18 -11.35 -4.21
CA MET A 68 -1.89 -10.11 -4.48
C MET A 68 -2.86 -9.84 -3.34
N LEU A 69 -2.77 -8.66 -2.76
CA LEU A 69 -3.57 -8.24 -1.62
C LEU A 69 -4.40 -7.01 -1.97
N GLY A 70 -5.64 -6.98 -1.53
CA GLY A 70 -6.48 -5.81 -1.70
C GLY A 70 -7.92 -6.02 -1.31
N GLU A 71 -8.57 -4.92 -1.00
CA GLU A 71 -9.99 -4.87 -0.68
C GLU A 71 -10.68 -3.81 -1.52
N ARG A 72 -11.94 -4.06 -1.80
CA ARG A 72 -12.85 -3.08 -2.37
C ARG A 72 -14.21 -3.26 -1.71
N GLY A 73 -14.76 -2.17 -1.15
CA GLY A 73 -16.03 -2.25 -0.44
C GLY A 73 -16.01 -3.18 0.77
N GLY A 74 -14.86 -3.29 1.44
CA GLY A 74 -14.70 -4.17 2.61
C GLY A 74 -14.52 -5.63 2.30
N LYS A 75 -14.41 -6.00 1.02
CA LYS A 75 -14.25 -7.39 0.59
C LYS A 75 -12.96 -7.57 -0.21
N LYS A 76 -12.42 -8.77 -0.15
CA LYS A 76 -11.27 -9.13 -0.97
C LYS A 76 -11.60 -8.93 -2.45
N ILE A 77 -10.67 -8.36 -3.19
CA ILE A 77 -10.82 -8.18 -4.65
C ILE A 77 -10.85 -9.55 -5.32
N GLU A 78 -11.78 -9.73 -6.26
CA GLU A 78 -11.88 -10.96 -7.01
C GLU A 78 -10.57 -11.29 -7.74
N GLY A 79 -10.12 -12.52 -7.62
CA GLY A 79 -8.86 -12.96 -8.20
C GLY A 79 -7.62 -12.65 -7.37
N PHE A 80 -7.77 -11.95 -6.25
CA PHE A 80 -6.67 -11.70 -5.33
C PHE A 80 -6.53 -12.82 -4.31
N ASP A 81 -5.32 -12.97 -3.77
CA ASP A 81 -5.03 -14.05 -2.81
C ASP A 81 -5.52 -13.68 -1.41
N LEU A 82 -5.36 -12.42 -1.02
CA LEU A 82 -5.69 -11.97 0.33
C LEU A 82 -6.44 -10.64 0.29
N GLY A 83 -7.22 -10.39 1.34
CA GLY A 83 -7.78 -9.08 1.62
C GLY A 83 -6.73 -8.19 2.26
N ASN A 84 -7.18 -7.15 2.97
CA ASN A 84 -6.27 -6.19 3.61
C ASN A 84 -6.29 -6.32 5.13
N SER A 85 -6.46 -7.53 5.64
CA SER A 85 -6.46 -7.79 7.08
C SER A 85 -5.07 -8.16 7.57
N PRO A 86 -4.57 -7.52 8.63
CA PRO A 86 -3.30 -7.93 9.24
C PRO A 86 -3.29 -9.39 9.68
N LEU A 87 -4.46 -9.94 10.00
CA LEU A 87 -4.58 -11.33 10.45
C LEU A 87 -4.37 -12.35 9.33
N SER A 88 -4.49 -11.93 8.08
CA SER A 88 -4.30 -12.82 6.93
C SER A 88 -2.85 -12.99 6.52
N VAL A 89 -1.97 -12.08 6.90
CA VAL A 89 -0.56 -12.10 6.49
C VAL A 89 0.30 -12.84 7.50
N THR A 90 -0.02 -14.10 7.73
CA THR A 90 0.73 -14.95 8.65
C THR A 90 2.07 -15.36 8.05
N LYS A 91 2.99 -15.76 8.91
CA LYS A 91 4.32 -16.22 8.47
C LYS A 91 4.22 -17.37 7.46
N LYS A 92 3.32 -18.32 7.68
CA LYS A 92 3.11 -19.45 6.78
C LYS A 92 2.70 -19.00 5.38
N VAL A 93 1.91 -17.94 5.29
CA VAL A 93 1.36 -17.46 4.01
C VAL A 93 2.35 -16.56 3.28
N VAL A 94 3.02 -15.64 3.98
CA VAL A 94 3.81 -14.59 3.32
C VAL A 94 5.31 -14.82 3.29
N ASN A 95 5.83 -15.78 4.06
CA ASN A 95 7.27 -15.97 4.17
C ASN A 95 7.93 -16.24 2.81
N GLY A 96 8.91 -15.43 2.47
CA GLY A 96 9.65 -15.54 1.22
C GLY A 96 8.88 -15.10 -0.02
N LYS A 97 7.69 -14.55 0.14
CA LYS A 97 6.86 -14.14 -0.99
C LYS A 97 6.97 -12.66 -1.27
N ARG A 98 6.81 -12.30 -2.54
CA ARG A 98 6.67 -10.93 -2.98
C ARG A 98 5.19 -10.57 -2.99
N LEU A 99 4.87 -9.48 -2.31
CA LEU A 99 3.49 -9.03 -2.17
C LEU A 99 3.23 -7.82 -3.07
N PHE A 100 2.07 -7.81 -3.70
CA PHE A 100 1.57 -6.73 -4.53
C PHE A 100 0.25 -6.27 -3.91
N THR A 101 0.21 -5.06 -3.40
CA THR A 101 -1.00 -4.56 -2.74
C THR A 101 -1.51 -3.30 -3.41
N VAL A 102 -2.83 -3.18 -3.47
CA VAL A 102 -3.46 -1.96 -3.93
C VAL A 102 -3.97 -1.19 -2.72
N SER A 103 -3.71 0.11 -2.71
CA SER A 103 -4.24 1.00 -1.71
C SER A 103 -5.06 2.09 -2.38
N TYR A 104 -6.32 2.19 -2.01
CA TYR A 104 -7.21 3.24 -2.49
C TYR A 104 -7.16 4.49 -1.61
N THR A 105 -6.26 4.55 -0.67
CA THR A 105 -5.97 5.78 0.05
C THR A 105 -5.24 6.71 -0.91
N HIS A 106 -6.02 7.42 -1.70
CA HIS A 106 -5.50 8.32 -2.72
C HIS A 106 -4.93 9.56 -2.08
N LEU A 107 -3.65 9.54 -1.80
CA LEU A 107 -2.89 10.74 -1.61
C LEU A 107 -2.09 10.98 -2.87
N THR A 108 -2.75 11.65 -3.82
CA THR A 108 -2.01 12.24 -4.91
C THR A 108 -1.47 13.55 -4.39
N LEU A 109 -0.29 13.51 -3.83
CA LEU A 109 0.41 14.74 -3.52
C LEU A 109 0.94 15.33 -4.83
N PRO A 110 0.83 16.64 -5.00
CA PRO A 110 1.49 17.29 -6.12
C PRO A 110 2.99 17.15 -5.92
N THR A 111 3.56 16.16 -6.54
CA THR A 111 5.00 15.95 -6.48
C THR A 111 5.62 16.54 -7.72
N LYS A 112 6.62 17.38 -7.53
CA LYS A 112 7.39 17.89 -8.66
C LYS A 112 8.05 16.75 -9.37
N ARG A 113 8.43 15.73 -8.64
CA ARG A 113 9.15 14.70 -9.17
C ARG A 113 9.30 13.59 -8.24
N SER A 114 9.06 12.48 -8.65
CA SER A 114 9.49 11.32 -7.91
C SER A 114 10.83 10.84 -8.43
N VAL A 115 11.59 10.48 -7.58
CA VAL A 115 12.89 9.92 -7.90
C VAL A 115 12.77 8.43 -8.08
#